data_91f987f09d46bfe8d489cf1115f2e065
#
_entry.id   91f987f09d46bfe8d489cf1115f2e065
#
_cell.length_a   1.000
_cell.length_b   1.000
_cell.length_c   1.000
_cell.angle_alpha   90.00
_cell.angle_beta   90.00
_cell.angle_gamma   90.00
#
_symmetry.space_group_name_H-M   'P 1'
#
loop_
_entity.id
_entity.type
_entity.pdbx_description
1 polymer ?
#
loop_
_entity_poly.entity_id
_entity_poly.type
_entity_poly.pdbx_seq_one_letter_code
_entity_poly.pdbx_strand_id
1 'polypeptide(L)'
;MRDYENLTPQLKKGVIVRTKTEIKKVSIAKLAKLQSNNKIYLDDSFQSYDRWSITEKQEYICSILEGRAVTSIILASIDSLCSSLKLMFGEDNEDYLFFKSLKDKGYEYVTIDGNNRSRCIADFIDDGFPLAEKEYETDGDYLSFYKAKKENKYYTTLPADAKDFIDNISMNLLVVSKADRIGLASLFIAVNKGMNLNPQEKRNAIMCVFGDYVRKLSDDLNEGFKKIFTKNALNRRFADEMIVTASVIVANGIDNVGGVARDAAYTDTSKELKSFTAKVIPIMNQIVNDMVIPYGVGGIKIDGMDS
;
A
#
# COMPACT_ATOMS: atom_id res chain seq x y z
N MET A 1 22.83 -5.48 9.19
CA MET A 1 23.02 -6.21 7.92
C MET A 1 22.71 -7.70 8.08
N ARG A 2 21.81 -8.09 9.01
CA ARG A 2 21.61 -9.53 9.38
C ARG A 2 20.25 -10.13 9.01
N ASP A 3 19.24 -9.38 8.55
CA ASP A 3 17.87 -9.91 8.61
C ASP A 3 17.12 -10.00 7.28
N TYR A 4 17.77 -9.73 6.16
CA TYR A 4 17.09 -9.80 4.86
C TYR A 4 17.28 -11.14 4.14
N GLU A 5 18.31 -11.91 4.48
CA GLU A 5 18.54 -13.24 3.90
C GLU A 5 17.57 -14.31 4.47
N ASN A 6 16.99 -14.06 5.65
CA ASN A 6 16.06 -14.99 6.30
C ASN A 6 14.58 -14.76 5.95
N LEU A 7 14.25 -13.68 5.22
CA LEU A 7 12.91 -13.46 4.67
C LEU A 7 12.71 -14.13 3.31
N THR A 8 13.72 -14.81 2.78
CA THR A 8 13.49 -15.77 1.72
C THR A 8 12.70 -16.93 2.34
N PRO A 9 11.39 -17.09 2.01
CA PRO A 9 10.68 -18.28 2.40
C PRO A 9 11.57 -19.46 1.97
N GLN A 10 11.74 -20.45 2.83
CA GLN A 10 12.19 -21.74 2.37
C GLN A 10 11.15 -22.21 1.37
N LEU A 11 11.32 -21.79 0.14
CA LEU A 11 10.57 -22.26 -1.01
C LEU A 11 10.74 -23.77 -1.01
N LYS A 12 9.76 -24.47 -0.46
CA LYS A 12 9.62 -25.89 -0.64
C LYS A 12 9.72 -26.13 -2.15
N LYS A 13 10.91 -26.49 -2.67
CA LYS A 13 11.19 -26.89 -4.04
C LYS A 13 10.40 -26.07 -5.10
N GLY A 14 10.38 -24.75 -4.99
CA GLY A 14 9.61 -23.88 -5.88
C GLY A 14 10.49 -23.27 -6.94
N VAL A 15 9.97 -23.18 -8.14
CA VAL A 15 10.57 -22.42 -9.23
C VAL A 15 10.60 -20.95 -8.80
N ILE A 16 11.80 -20.36 -8.74
CA ILE A 16 11.92 -18.90 -8.50
C ILE A 16 11.33 -18.17 -9.71
N VAL A 17 10.27 -17.45 -9.49
CA VAL A 17 9.67 -16.62 -10.54
C VAL A 17 10.52 -15.37 -10.70
N ARG A 18 11.28 -15.31 -11.81
CA ARG A 18 12.03 -14.11 -12.14
C ARG A 18 11.06 -12.98 -12.48
N THR A 19 11.08 -11.92 -11.67
CA THR A 19 10.31 -10.70 -11.90
C THR A 19 10.72 -10.06 -13.23
N LYS A 20 9.74 -9.66 -14.04
CA LYS A 20 9.94 -8.91 -15.27
C LYS A 20 9.23 -7.57 -15.18
N THR A 21 9.94 -6.51 -15.50
CA THR A 21 9.44 -5.13 -15.50
C THR A 21 9.61 -4.49 -16.86
N GLU A 22 8.75 -3.53 -17.18
CA GLU A 22 8.83 -2.68 -18.37
C GLU A 22 8.48 -1.23 -17.99
N ILE A 23 9.05 -0.27 -18.70
CA ILE A 23 8.69 1.14 -18.52
C ILE A 23 7.62 1.50 -19.53
N LYS A 24 6.50 2.04 -19.04
CA LYS A 24 5.41 2.58 -19.88
C LYS A 24 5.27 4.07 -19.62
N LYS A 25 5.18 4.86 -20.69
CA LYS A 25 4.78 6.26 -20.57
C LYS A 25 3.27 6.36 -20.56
N VAL A 26 2.74 7.13 -19.64
CA VAL A 26 1.31 7.37 -19.49
C VAL A 26 1.07 8.84 -19.20
N SER A 27 0.01 9.42 -19.76
CA SER A 27 -0.35 10.79 -19.43
C SER A 27 -1.01 10.90 -18.05
N ILE A 28 -0.89 12.06 -17.42
CA ILE A 28 -1.53 12.35 -16.12
C ILE A 28 -3.03 12.07 -16.18
N ALA A 29 -3.72 12.54 -17.22
CA ALA A 29 -5.16 12.30 -17.38
C ALA A 29 -5.49 10.80 -17.43
N LYS A 30 -4.68 9.99 -18.12
CA LYS A 30 -4.90 8.53 -18.15
C LYS A 30 -4.68 7.88 -16.81
N LEU A 31 -3.65 8.30 -16.07
CA LEU A 31 -3.36 7.77 -14.74
C LEU A 31 -4.46 8.14 -13.74
N ALA A 32 -4.91 9.41 -13.75
CA ALA A 32 -6.04 9.86 -12.94
C ALA A 32 -7.29 9.01 -13.23
N LYS A 33 -7.63 8.82 -14.52
CA LYS A 33 -8.78 8.00 -14.93
C LYS A 33 -8.70 6.54 -14.47
N LEU A 34 -7.51 5.94 -14.48
CA LEU A 34 -7.31 4.59 -13.93
C LEU A 34 -7.61 4.57 -12.42
N GLN A 35 -7.18 5.58 -11.70
CA GLN A 35 -7.40 5.69 -10.26
C GLN A 35 -8.87 5.98 -9.93
N SER A 36 -9.48 6.99 -10.54
CA SER A 36 -10.88 7.40 -10.29
C SER A 36 -11.89 6.30 -10.69
N ASN A 37 -11.57 5.48 -11.69
CA ASN A 37 -12.38 4.34 -12.10
C ASN A 37 -12.10 3.05 -11.30
N ASN A 38 -11.38 3.13 -10.19
CA ASN A 38 -10.99 1.97 -9.37
C ASN A 38 -10.31 0.84 -10.17
N LYS A 39 -9.49 1.20 -11.18
CA LYS A 39 -8.73 0.23 -11.98
C LYS A 39 -7.42 -0.22 -11.33
N ILE A 40 -6.98 0.52 -10.31
CA ILE A 40 -5.77 0.22 -9.57
C ILE A 40 -6.17 -0.33 -8.20
N TYR A 41 -5.87 -1.60 -7.97
CA TYR A 41 -6.03 -2.23 -6.66
C TYR A 41 -4.92 -1.76 -5.73
N LEU A 42 -5.32 -1.20 -4.61
CA LEU A 42 -4.44 -0.94 -3.50
C LEU A 42 -4.50 -2.13 -2.56
N ASP A 43 -3.42 -2.85 -2.44
CA ASP A 43 -3.27 -3.78 -1.35
C ASP A 43 -2.89 -3.00 -0.09
N ASP A 44 -3.80 -2.93 0.87
CA ASP A 44 -3.59 -2.24 2.15
C ASP A 44 -2.38 -2.82 2.94
N SER A 45 -1.90 -4.00 2.52
CA SER A 45 -0.69 -4.59 3.06
C SER A 45 0.58 -3.81 2.70
N PHE A 46 0.61 -3.16 1.53
CA PHE A 46 1.81 -2.45 1.07
C PHE A 46 1.89 -1.02 1.57
N GLN A 47 0.77 -0.32 1.67
CA GLN A 47 0.79 1.09 2.04
C GLN A 47 -0.42 1.46 2.89
N SER A 48 -0.19 2.23 3.96
CA SER A 48 -1.26 2.85 4.71
C SER A 48 -1.95 3.95 3.90
N TYR A 49 -3.22 4.18 4.20
CA TYR A 49 -4.05 5.24 3.63
C TYR A 49 -3.35 6.61 3.63
N ASP A 50 -3.82 7.48 2.75
CA ASP A 50 -3.36 8.83 2.45
C ASP A 50 -2.70 9.53 3.66
N ARG A 51 -1.38 9.64 3.61
CA ARG A 51 -0.56 10.28 4.65
C ARG A 51 -0.25 11.73 4.31
N TRP A 52 -0.52 12.14 3.06
CA TRP A 52 -0.11 13.44 2.59
C TRP A 52 -1.09 14.53 3.03
N SER A 53 -0.57 15.58 3.62
CA SER A 53 -1.27 16.84 3.85
C SER A 53 -1.58 17.53 2.51
N ILE A 54 -2.52 18.48 2.53
CA ILE A 54 -2.82 19.30 1.35
C ILE A 54 -1.55 20.00 0.83
N THR A 55 -0.70 20.47 1.71
CA THR A 55 0.56 21.13 1.34
C THR A 55 1.50 20.17 0.57
N GLU A 56 1.68 18.94 1.05
CA GLU A 56 2.51 17.94 0.37
C GLU A 56 1.91 17.55 -0.99
N LYS A 57 0.59 17.44 -1.09
CA LYS A 57 -0.11 17.21 -2.36
C LYS A 57 0.12 18.35 -3.34
N GLN A 58 0.00 19.60 -2.90
CA GLN A 58 0.27 20.78 -3.69
C GLN A 58 1.72 20.84 -4.17
N GLU A 59 2.67 20.57 -3.30
CA GLU A 59 4.11 20.52 -3.64
C GLU A 59 4.41 19.45 -4.68
N TYR A 60 3.76 18.28 -4.58
CA TYR A 60 3.93 17.21 -5.55
C TYR A 60 3.38 17.61 -6.93
N ILE A 61 2.16 18.18 -7.01
CA ILE A 61 1.61 18.68 -8.29
C ILE A 61 2.51 19.77 -8.86
N CYS A 62 2.97 20.73 -8.04
CA CYS A 62 3.94 21.73 -8.48
C CYS A 62 5.18 21.10 -9.09
N SER A 63 5.74 20.07 -8.45
CA SER A 63 6.95 19.39 -8.96
C SER A 63 6.72 18.68 -10.29
N ILE A 64 5.50 18.19 -10.54
CA ILE A 64 5.11 17.63 -11.84
C ILE A 64 5.07 18.74 -12.90
N LEU A 65 4.40 19.86 -12.60
CA LEU A 65 4.24 20.99 -13.52
C LEU A 65 5.59 21.62 -13.88
N GLU A 66 6.52 21.64 -12.94
CA GLU A 66 7.88 22.13 -13.12
C GLU A 66 8.85 21.08 -13.74
N GLY A 67 8.34 19.92 -14.14
CA GLY A 67 9.17 18.85 -14.71
C GLY A 67 10.14 18.19 -13.74
N ARG A 68 10.02 18.44 -12.43
CA ARG A 68 10.92 17.92 -11.37
C ARG A 68 10.48 16.59 -10.76
N ALA A 69 9.27 16.12 -11.07
CA ALA A 69 8.75 14.87 -10.53
C ALA A 69 9.43 13.67 -11.22
N VAL A 70 10.46 13.15 -10.59
CA VAL A 70 11.31 12.10 -11.16
C VAL A 70 10.93 10.71 -10.66
N THR A 71 10.04 10.60 -9.67
CA THR A 71 9.76 9.33 -9.00
C THR A 71 8.74 8.50 -9.79
N SER A 72 9.16 7.32 -10.21
CA SER A 72 8.30 6.36 -10.91
C SER A 72 7.19 5.83 -10.00
N ILE A 73 6.01 5.61 -10.56
CA ILE A 73 4.94 4.82 -9.96
C ILE A 73 5.14 3.38 -10.41
N ILE A 74 5.06 2.43 -9.48
CA ILE A 74 5.26 1.01 -9.77
C ILE A 74 3.95 0.27 -9.63
N LEU A 75 3.47 -0.28 -10.74
CA LEU A 75 2.23 -1.04 -10.83
C LEU A 75 2.53 -2.46 -11.33
N ALA A 76 1.76 -3.45 -10.89
CA ALA A 76 1.78 -4.78 -11.47
C ALA A 76 0.54 -5.00 -12.36
N SER A 77 0.73 -5.43 -13.60
CA SER A 77 -0.36 -5.70 -14.55
C SER A 77 -1.04 -7.02 -14.20
N ILE A 78 -2.28 -6.97 -13.73
CA ILE A 78 -3.05 -8.16 -13.32
C ILE A 78 -3.20 -9.13 -14.49
N ASP A 79 -3.50 -8.64 -15.69
CA ASP A 79 -3.64 -9.48 -16.86
C ASP A 79 -2.35 -10.23 -17.22
N SER A 80 -1.21 -9.53 -17.18
CA SER A 80 0.09 -10.13 -17.45
C SER A 80 0.51 -11.13 -16.37
N LEU A 81 0.20 -10.83 -15.09
CA LEU A 81 0.44 -11.76 -13.98
C LEU A 81 -0.40 -13.03 -14.13
N CYS A 82 -1.70 -12.90 -14.37
CA CYS A 82 -2.58 -14.03 -14.62
C CYS A 82 -2.07 -14.91 -15.77
N SER A 83 -1.71 -14.28 -16.89
CA SER A 83 -1.23 -15.02 -18.07
C SER A 83 0.06 -15.78 -17.78
N SER A 84 1.01 -15.14 -17.09
CA SER A 84 2.29 -15.75 -16.77
C SER A 84 2.17 -16.87 -15.72
N LEU A 85 1.36 -16.67 -14.66
CA LEU A 85 1.17 -17.66 -13.61
C LEU A 85 0.40 -18.88 -14.10
N LYS A 86 -0.67 -18.66 -14.89
CA LYS A 86 -1.41 -19.76 -15.54
C LYS A 86 -0.49 -20.61 -16.41
N LEU A 87 0.39 -19.97 -17.21
CA LEU A 87 1.32 -20.69 -18.09
C LEU A 87 2.36 -21.50 -17.30
N MET A 88 2.84 -20.98 -16.16
CA MET A 88 3.89 -21.63 -15.38
C MET A 88 3.37 -22.68 -14.41
N PHE A 89 2.22 -22.48 -13.82
CA PHE A 89 1.76 -23.26 -12.66
C PHE A 89 0.34 -23.82 -12.81
N GLY A 90 -0.39 -23.46 -13.88
CA GLY A 90 -1.77 -23.88 -14.11
C GLY A 90 -2.81 -22.99 -13.42
N GLU A 91 -4.09 -23.36 -13.59
CA GLU A 91 -5.24 -22.59 -13.11
C GLU A 91 -5.54 -22.81 -11.61
N ASP A 92 -5.04 -23.88 -11.03
CA ASP A 92 -5.22 -24.20 -9.60
C ASP A 92 -4.20 -23.51 -8.70
N ASN A 93 -3.27 -22.74 -9.28
CA ASN A 93 -2.25 -22.02 -8.53
C ASN A 93 -2.88 -20.89 -7.70
N GLU A 94 -2.54 -20.81 -6.42
CA GLU A 94 -3.12 -19.83 -5.49
C GLU A 94 -2.86 -18.38 -5.91
N ASP A 95 -1.68 -18.06 -6.44
CA ASP A 95 -1.35 -16.73 -6.91
C ASP A 95 -2.15 -16.37 -8.16
N TYR A 96 -2.31 -17.33 -9.10
CA TYR A 96 -3.18 -17.14 -10.25
C TYR A 96 -4.62 -16.87 -9.83
N LEU A 97 -5.17 -17.67 -8.91
CA LEU A 97 -6.54 -17.51 -8.42
C LEU A 97 -6.72 -16.16 -7.71
N PHE A 98 -5.74 -15.71 -6.94
CA PHE A 98 -5.75 -14.40 -6.30
C PHE A 98 -5.86 -13.27 -7.34
N PHE A 99 -4.92 -13.20 -8.30
CA PHE A 99 -4.96 -12.15 -9.32
C PHE A 99 -6.17 -12.26 -10.25
N LYS A 100 -6.61 -13.48 -10.55
CA LYS A 100 -7.85 -13.70 -11.30
C LYS A 100 -9.06 -13.11 -10.56
N SER A 101 -9.16 -13.28 -9.25
CA SER A 101 -10.24 -12.70 -8.46
C SER A 101 -10.25 -11.16 -8.50
N LEU A 102 -9.07 -10.52 -8.54
CA LEU A 102 -8.96 -9.07 -8.73
C LEU A 102 -9.37 -8.65 -10.15
N LYS A 103 -8.97 -9.41 -11.17
CA LYS A 103 -9.38 -9.19 -12.55
C LYS A 103 -10.91 -9.28 -12.70
N ASP A 104 -11.52 -10.29 -12.10
CA ASP A 104 -12.97 -10.50 -12.14
C ASP A 104 -13.74 -9.36 -11.43
N LYS A 105 -13.12 -8.69 -10.44
CA LYS A 105 -13.63 -7.46 -9.81
C LYS A 105 -13.40 -6.19 -10.64
N GLY A 106 -12.75 -6.29 -11.80
CA GLY A 106 -12.53 -5.20 -12.73
C GLY A 106 -11.26 -4.39 -12.53
N TYR A 107 -10.35 -4.81 -11.63
CA TYR A 107 -9.04 -4.21 -11.48
C TYR A 107 -8.11 -4.57 -12.65
N GLU A 108 -7.27 -3.63 -13.07
CA GLU A 108 -6.28 -3.79 -14.13
C GLU A 108 -4.85 -3.87 -13.59
N TYR A 109 -4.60 -3.19 -12.47
CA TYR A 109 -3.29 -3.10 -11.85
C TYR A 109 -3.36 -3.31 -10.34
N VAL A 110 -2.22 -3.76 -9.77
CA VAL A 110 -1.95 -3.72 -8.33
C VAL A 110 -0.86 -2.67 -8.09
N THR A 111 -1.05 -1.80 -7.10
CA THR A 111 -0.01 -0.84 -6.70
C THR A 111 1.10 -1.55 -5.92
N ILE A 112 2.35 -1.33 -6.33
CA ILE A 112 3.53 -1.77 -5.58
C ILE A 112 4.15 -0.57 -4.87
N ASP A 113 4.32 0.55 -5.57
CA ASP A 113 4.77 1.81 -4.98
C ASP A 113 4.16 3.01 -5.70
N GLY A 114 4.05 4.14 -4.99
CA GLY A 114 3.55 5.40 -5.55
C GLY A 114 2.04 5.58 -5.40
N ASN A 115 1.38 4.88 -4.47
CA ASN A 115 -0.05 5.05 -4.21
C ASN A 115 -0.42 6.50 -3.89
N ASN A 116 0.30 7.17 -2.96
CA ASN A 116 0.02 8.57 -2.61
C ASN A 116 0.20 9.49 -3.83
N ARG A 117 1.15 9.18 -4.71
CA ARG A 117 1.42 9.92 -5.95
C ARG A 117 0.27 9.78 -6.95
N SER A 118 -0.17 8.56 -7.22
CA SER A 118 -1.27 8.31 -8.16
C SER A 118 -2.61 8.85 -7.66
N ARG A 119 -2.89 8.72 -6.36
CA ARG A 119 -4.07 9.30 -5.73
C ARG A 119 -4.03 10.83 -5.73
N CYS A 120 -2.89 11.42 -5.40
CA CYS A 120 -2.73 12.88 -5.44
C CYS A 120 -3.05 13.45 -6.82
N ILE A 121 -2.62 12.79 -7.89
CA ILE A 121 -2.94 13.17 -9.26
C ILE A 121 -4.46 13.08 -9.51
N ALA A 122 -5.10 11.98 -9.12
CA ALA A 122 -6.53 11.81 -9.29
C ALA A 122 -7.32 12.84 -8.46
N ASP A 123 -6.98 12.99 -7.18
CA ASP A 123 -7.59 13.98 -6.29
C ASP A 123 -7.51 15.40 -6.87
N PHE A 124 -6.37 15.76 -7.49
CA PHE A 124 -6.21 17.08 -8.10
C PHE A 124 -7.12 17.25 -9.33
N ILE A 125 -7.17 16.25 -10.22
CA ILE A 125 -8.06 16.27 -11.40
C ILE A 125 -9.54 16.29 -11.00
N ASP A 126 -9.89 15.65 -9.90
CA ASP A 126 -11.26 15.58 -9.34
C ASP A 126 -11.57 16.76 -8.39
N ASP A 127 -10.78 17.84 -8.42
CA ASP A 127 -10.95 19.06 -7.58
C ASP A 127 -10.87 18.81 -6.06
N GLY A 128 -10.19 17.76 -5.62
CA GLY A 128 -10.03 17.45 -4.20
C GLY A 128 -9.21 18.49 -3.43
N PHE A 129 -8.34 19.23 -4.11
CA PHE A 129 -7.57 20.34 -3.54
C PHE A 129 -7.12 21.33 -4.63
N PRO A 130 -6.88 22.60 -4.27
CA PRO A 130 -6.44 23.63 -5.21
C PRO A 130 -4.92 23.54 -5.46
N LEU A 131 -4.46 24.13 -6.57
CA LEU A 131 -3.02 24.44 -6.77
C LEU A 131 -2.50 25.40 -5.69
N ALA A 132 -1.22 25.28 -5.38
CA ALA A 132 -0.52 26.25 -4.55
C ALA A 132 -0.51 27.65 -5.22
N GLU A 133 -0.55 28.72 -4.43
CA GLU A 133 -0.40 30.08 -4.93
C GLU A 133 1.05 30.34 -5.34
N LYS A 134 1.36 30.02 -6.59
CA LYS A 134 2.67 30.18 -7.19
C LYS A 134 2.53 30.73 -8.61
N GLU A 135 3.58 31.37 -9.08
CA GLU A 135 3.80 31.54 -10.51
C GLU A 135 4.46 30.28 -11.04
N TYR A 136 3.87 29.65 -12.02
CA TYR A 136 4.41 28.47 -12.69
C TYR A 136 5.07 28.93 -13.98
N GLU A 137 6.40 28.79 -14.06
CA GLU A 137 7.16 29.00 -15.28
C GLU A 137 7.30 27.65 -15.99
N THR A 138 6.84 27.60 -17.22
CA THR A 138 7.05 26.45 -18.10
C THR A 138 7.93 26.85 -19.28
N ASP A 139 8.75 25.93 -19.74
CA ASP A 139 9.65 26.15 -20.87
C ASP A 139 8.89 26.61 -22.13
N GLY A 140 8.71 27.91 -22.24
CA GLY A 140 8.64 28.65 -23.49
C GLY A 140 7.31 28.78 -24.19
N ASP A 141 6.29 27.90 -24.06
CA ASP A 141 5.21 28.03 -25.02
C ASP A 141 3.75 28.03 -24.46
N TYR A 142 3.41 27.50 -23.29
CA TYR A 142 1.98 27.41 -22.95
C TYR A 142 1.54 27.76 -21.53
N LEU A 143 2.40 27.82 -20.56
CA LEU A 143 2.07 28.25 -19.20
C LEU A 143 3.02 29.33 -18.67
N SER A 144 3.59 30.12 -19.53
CA SER A 144 4.59 31.14 -19.15
C SER A 144 4.15 32.08 -18.02
N PHE A 145 2.87 32.14 -17.67
CA PHE A 145 2.37 33.03 -16.61
C PHE A 145 1.06 32.55 -15.96
N TYR A 146 0.94 31.25 -15.63
CA TYR A 146 -0.20 30.89 -14.83
C TYR A 146 0.04 31.28 -13.36
N LYS A 147 -0.40 32.48 -13.01
CA LYS A 147 -0.55 32.84 -11.60
C LYS A 147 -1.86 32.26 -11.13
N ALA A 148 -1.81 31.20 -10.32
CA ALA A 148 -2.99 30.64 -9.69
C ALA A 148 -3.66 31.74 -8.85
N LYS A 149 -4.63 32.44 -9.42
CA LYS A 149 -5.44 33.43 -8.72
C LYS A 149 -6.41 32.70 -7.80
N LYS A 150 -6.85 33.36 -6.74
CA LYS A 150 -7.77 32.82 -5.73
C LYS A 150 -9.03 32.15 -6.31
N GLU A 151 -9.43 32.54 -7.52
CA GLU A 151 -10.64 32.13 -8.22
C GLU A 151 -10.44 30.93 -9.15
N ASN A 152 -9.20 30.58 -9.54
CA ASN A 152 -8.90 29.59 -10.59
C ASN A 152 -7.83 28.60 -10.12
N LYS A 153 -7.97 28.02 -8.93
CA LYS A 153 -6.98 27.12 -8.36
C LYS A 153 -7.32 25.65 -8.52
N TYR A 154 -8.58 25.35 -8.71
CA TYR A 154 -9.06 23.98 -8.89
C TYR A 154 -8.93 23.57 -10.35
N TYR A 155 -8.63 22.32 -10.60
CA TYR A 155 -8.39 21.81 -11.95
C TYR A 155 -9.52 22.17 -12.93
N THR A 156 -10.81 21.99 -12.53
CA THR A 156 -11.95 22.30 -13.40
C THR A 156 -12.06 23.77 -13.73
N THR A 157 -11.53 24.67 -12.90
CA THR A 157 -11.56 26.13 -13.10
C THR A 157 -10.36 26.66 -13.88
N LEU A 158 -9.36 25.80 -14.18
CA LEU A 158 -8.22 26.19 -15.00
C LEU A 158 -8.62 26.52 -16.43
N PRO A 159 -7.90 27.43 -17.13
CA PRO A 159 -8.05 27.64 -18.55
C PRO A 159 -7.89 26.35 -19.37
N ALA A 160 -8.52 26.28 -20.53
CA ALA A 160 -8.54 25.08 -21.36
C ALA A 160 -7.13 24.63 -21.80
N ASP A 161 -6.28 25.58 -22.17
CA ASP A 161 -4.87 25.36 -22.55
C ASP A 161 -4.03 24.81 -21.38
N ALA A 162 -4.26 25.33 -20.17
CA ALA A 162 -3.61 24.82 -18.96
C ALA A 162 -4.03 23.37 -18.65
N LYS A 163 -5.32 23.05 -18.81
CA LYS A 163 -5.81 21.67 -18.64
C LYS A 163 -5.20 20.75 -19.67
N ASP A 164 -5.20 21.16 -20.94
CA ASP A 164 -4.64 20.35 -22.03
C ASP A 164 -3.15 20.09 -21.81
N PHE A 165 -2.40 21.09 -21.36
CA PHE A 165 -1.00 20.91 -20.98
C PHE A 165 -0.84 19.88 -19.86
N ILE A 166 -1.58 20.05 -18.75
CA ILE A 166 -1.53 19.14 -17.58
C ILE A 166 -1.88 17.72 -17.99
N ASP A 167 -2.96 17.54 -18.72
CA ASP A 167 -3.47 16.23 -19.13
C ASP A 167 -2.45 15.44 -19.96
N ASN A 168 -1.65 16.14 -20.77
CA ASN A 168 -0.66 15.56 -21.66
C ASN A 168 0.72 15.39 -21.04
N ILE A 169 0.97 15.86 -19.81
CA ILE A 169 2.24 15.58 -19.13
C ILE A 169 2.42 14.07 -19.02
N SER A 170 3.56 13.57 -19.54
CA SER A 170 3.89 12.16 -19.53
C SER A 170 4.64 11.76 -18.27
N MET A 171 4.16 10.71 -17.61
CA MET A 171 4.82 10.07 -16.49
C MET A 171 5.35 8.69 -16.85
N ASN A 172 6.45 8.29 -16.23
CA ASN A 172 6.98 6.94 -16.38
C ASN A 172 6.34 6.03 -15.33
N LEU A 173 5.66 4.97 -15.79
CA LEU A 173 5.23 3.86 -14.96
C LEU A 173 6.21 2.70 -15.10
N LEU A 174 6.68 2.15 -14.00
CA LEU A 174 7.34 0.85 -14.01
C LEU A 174 6.25 -0.22 -13.85
N VAL A 175 6.04 -1.02 -14.89
CA VAL A 175 4.99 -2.04 -14.89
C VAL A 175 5.62 -3.41 -14.73
N VAL A 176 5.21 -4.14 -13.68
CA VAL A 176 5.58 -5.53 -13.47
C VAL A 176 4.65 -6.40 -14.30
N SER A 177 5.21 -7.16 -15.23
CA SER A 177 4.48 -8.05 -16.15
C SER A 177 4.60 -9.52 -15.81
N LYS A 178 5.52 -9.90 -14.91
CA LYS A 178 5.70 -11.26 -14.43
C LYS A 178 6.25 -11.24 -13.00
N ALA A 179 5.53 -11.86 -12.08
CA ALA A 179 5.93 -12.12 -10.70
C ALA A 179 4.88 -13.04 -10.04
N ASP A 180 5.24 -13.69 -8.94
CA ASP A 180 4.32 -14.21 -7.94
C ASP A 180 4.11 -13.18 -6.82
N ARG A 181 3.23 -13.47 -5.85
CA ARG A 181 2.96 -12.56 -4.73
C ARG A 181 4.21 -12.30 -3.88
N ILE A 182 5.07 -13.30 -3.70
CA ILE A 182 6.35 -13.16 -2.96
C ILE A 182 7.30 -12.25 -3.73
N GLY A 183 7.39 -12.38 -5.05
CA GLY A 183 8.19 -11.52 -5.90
C GLY A 183 7.74 -10.07 -5.85
N LEU A 184 6.42 -9.80 -5.83
CA LEU A 184 5.88 -8.45 -5.65
C LEU A 184 6.21 -7.88 -4.27
N ALA A 185 6.05 -8.65 -3.20
CA ALA A 185 6.42 -8.24 -1.84
C ALA A 185 7.92 -7.91 -1.73
N SER A 186 8.77 -8.75 -2.32
CA SER A 186 10.21 -8.54 -2.36
C SER A 186 10.57 -7.25 -3.12
N LEU A 187 9.90 -6.98 -4.23
CA LEU A 187 10.07 -5.73 -4.98
C LEU A 187 9.66 -4.51 -4.16
N PHE A 188 8.49 -4.57 -3.49
CA PHE A 188 8.04 -3.51 -2.60
C PHE A 188 9.08 -3.19 -1.50
N ILE A 189 9.59 -4.22 -0.81
CA ILE A 189 10.62 -4.07 0.22
C ILE A 189 11.89 -3.46 -0.38
N ALA A 190 12.31 -3.91 -1.56
CA ALA A 190 13.52 -3.42 -2.23
C ALA A 190 13.43 -1.95 -2.61
N VAL A 191 12.29 -1.51 -3.15
CA VAL A 191 12.04 -0.12 -3.55
C VAL A 191 12.01 0.81 -2.33
N ASN A 192 11.43 0.33 -1.24
CA ASN A 192 11.30 1.09 0.01
C ASN A 192 12.50 0.92 0.96
N LYS A 193 13.63 0.36 0.49
CA LYS A 193 14.81 0.06 1.34
C LYS A 193 15.41 1.30 2.03
N GLY A 194 15.19 2.49 1.50
CA GLY A 194 15.57 3.77 2.11
C GLY A 194 14.58 4.30 3.15
N MET A 195 13.38 3.74 3.24
CA MET A 195 12.36 4.10 4.22
C MET A 195 12.46 3.18 5.44
N ASN A 196 12.25 3.77 6.62
CA ASN A 196 12.34 3.03 7.89
C ASN A 196 11.04 2.22 8.13
N LEU A 197 10.80 1.19 7.30
CA LEU A 197 9.68 0.27 7.49
C LEU A 197 9.92 -0.53 8.77
N ASN A 198 8.92 -0.56 9.65
CA ASN A 198 8.97 -1.43 10.83
C ASN A 198 8.78 -2.92 10.43
N PRO A 199 9.08 -3.88 11.33
CA PRO A 199 8.94 -5.30 11.03
C PRO A 199 7.53 -5.71 10.60
N GLN A 200 6.48 -5.09 11.17
CA GLN A 200 5.10 -5.43 10.82
C GLN A 200 4.71 -4.89 9.44
N GLU A 201 5.15 -3.68 9.09
CA GLU A 201 4.96 -3.14 7.73
C GLU A 201 5.61 -4.03 6.66
N LYS A 202 6.77 -4.64 6.98
CA LYS A 202 7.43 -5.63 6.10
C LYS A 202 6.64 -6.94 5.99
N ARG A 203 6.10 -7.46 7.11
CA ARG A 203 5.25 -8.68 7.10
C ARG A 203 3.98 -8.44 6.29
N ASN A 204 3.37 -7.29 6.45
CA ASN A 204 2.15 -6.96 5.73
C ASN A 204 2.35 -6.88 4.22
N ALA A 205 3.58 -6.68 3.74
CA ALA A 205 3.92 -6.78 2.33
C ALA A 205 3.82 -8.21 1.78
N ILE A 206 3.80 -9.24 2.65
CA ILE A 206 3.64 -10.63 2.23
C ILE A 206 2.16 -10.92 2.04
N MET A 207 1.72 -11.01 0.78
CA MET A 207 0.35 -11.37 0.43
C MET A 207 0.10 -12.85 0.71
N CYS A 208 -0.44 -13.18 1.89
CA CYS A 208 -0.75 -14.55 2.28
C CYS A 208 -2.08 -14.62 3.04
N VAL A 209 -2.67 -15.82 3.12
CA VAL A 209 -3.96 -16.04 3.78
C VAL A 209 -3.95 -15.58 5.24
N PHE A 210 -2.85 -15.78 5.95
CA PHE A 210 -2.70 -15.31 7.33
C PHE A 210 -2.67 -13.78 7.40
N GLY A 211 -1.91 -13.13 6.50
CA GLY A 211 -1.87 -11.67 6.41
C GLY A 211 -3.24 -11.07 6.10
N ASP A 212 -3.99 -11.66 5.16
CA ASP A 212 -5.36 -11.23 4.84
C ASP A 212 -6.28 -11.32 6.05
N TYR A 213 -6.14 -12.40 6.82
CA TYR A 213 -6.90 -12.60 8.04
C TYR A 213 -6.54 -11.56 9.12
N VAL A 214 -5.25 -11.31 9.35
CA VAL A 214 -4.78 -10.30 10.31
C VAL A 214 -5.36 -8.93 9.97
N ARG A 215 -5.29 -8.52 8.72
CA ARG A 215 -5.84 -7.26 8.23
C ARG A 215 -7.34 -7.16 8.44
N LYS A 216 -8.06 -8.22 8.01
CA LYS A 216 -9.52 -8.25 8.21
C LYS A 216 -9.91 -8.11 9.68
N LEU A 217 -9.24 -8.84 10.57
CA LEU A 217 -9.51 -8.75 12.01
C LEU A 217 -9.13 -7.37 12.56
N SER A 218 -8.05 -6.77 12.08
CA SER A 218 -7.66 -5.41 12.43
C SER A 218 -8.71 -4.38 12.02
N ASP A 219 -9.29 -4.54 10.83
CA ASP A 219 -10.36 -3.67 10.33
C ASP A 219 -11.67 -3.89 11.09
N ASP A 220 -12.05 -5.14 11.36
CA ASP A 220 -13.25 -5.49 12.15
C ASP A 220 -13.18 -4.91 13.57
N LEU A 221 -11.98 -4.81 14.17
CA LEU A 221 -11.73 -4.28 15.53
C LEU A 221 -11.29 -2.81 15.54
N ASN A 222 -11.27 -2.13 14.38
CA ASN A 222 -10.70 -0.80 14.23
C ASN A 222 -11.26 0.24 15.21
N GLU A 223 -12.56 0.24 15.46
CA GLU A 223 -13.18 1.19 16.42
C GLU A 223 -12.68 0.96 17.86
N GLY A 224 -12.40 -0.28 18.24
CA GLY A 224 -11.76 -0.60 19.50
C GLY A 224 -10.30 -0.16 19.54
N PHE A 225 -9.54 -0.46 18.49
CA PHE A 225 -8.14 -0.08 18.39
C PHE A 225 -7.91 1.44 18.36
N LYS A 226 -8.82 2.23 17.78
CA LYS A 226 -8.79 3.69 17.86
C LYS A 226 -8.85 4.25 19.28
N LYS A 227 -9.41 3.47 20.22
CA LYS A 227 -9.47 3.86 21.64
C LYS A 227 -8.20 3.50 22.40
N ILE A 228 -7.41 2.55 21.89
CA ILE A 228 -6.19 2.04 22.53
C ILE A 228 -4.94 2.69 21.91
N PHE A 229 -4.91 2.84 20.59
CA PHE A 229 -3.74 3.30 19.86
C PHE A 229 -3.91 4.72 19.33
N THR A 230 -2.81 5.46 19.27
CA THR A 230 -2.76 6.75 18.56
C THR A 230 -2.95 6.52 17.05
N LYS A 231 -3.38 7.56 16.33
CA LYS A 231 -3.50 7.52 14.87
C LYS A 231 -2.18 7.11 14.19
N ASN A 232 -1.04 7.59 14.71
CA ASN A 232 0.27 7.23 14.17
C ASN A 232 0.59 5.74 14.38
N ALA A 233 0.29 5.18 15.56
CA ALA A 233 0.48 3.76 15.84
C ALA A 233 -0.39 2.88 14.91
N LEU A 234 -1.66 3.25 14.68
CA LEU A 234 -2.52 2.54 13.74
C LEU A 234 -2.00 2.61 12.31
N ASN A 235 -1.55 3.79 11.88
CA ASN A 235 -0.92 3.96 10.56
C ASN A 235 0.35 3.13 10.40
N ARG A 236 1.05 2.82 11.48
CA ARG A 236 2.23 1.95 11.50
C ARG A 236 1.92 0.49 11.80
N ARG A 237 0.67 0.09 11.71
CA ARG A 237 0.22 -1.31 11.81
C ARG A 237 0.47 -1.98 13.17
N PHE A 238 0.45 -1.23 14.28
CA PHE A 238 0.59 -1.80 15.63
C PHE A 238 -0.57 -2.72 16.01
N ALA A 239 -1.79 -2.44 15.52
CA ALA A 239 -2.95 -3.33 15.70
C ALA A 239 -2.70 -4.70 15.04
N ASP A 240 -2.18 -4.71 13.81
CA ASP A 240 -1.83 -5.94 13.11
C ASP A 240 -0.73 -6.71 13.88
N GLU A 241 0.29 -6.01 14.40
CA GLU A 241 1.34 -6.65 15.19
C GLU A 241 0.82 -7.30 16.47
N MET A 242 -0.16 -6.68 17.13
CA MET A 242 -0.83 -7.25 18.30
C MET A 242 -1.57 -8.55 17.94
N ILE A 243 -2.34 -8.55 16.85
CA ILE A 243 -3.07 -9.74 16.36
C ILE A 243 -2.09 -10.87 16.01
N VAL A 244 -1.00 -10.54 15.29
CA VAL A 244 0.03 -11.53 14.94
C VAL A 244 0.65 -12.12 16.20
N THR A 245 1.02 -11.28 17.17
CA THR A 245 1.61 -11.72 18.42
C THR A 245 0.67 -12.66 19.19
N ALA A 246 -0.59 -12.29 19.34
CA ALA A 246 -1.62 -13.12 19.97
C ALA A 246 -1.79 -14.46 19.24
N SER A 247 -1.80 -14.44 17.91
CA SER A 247 -1.92 -15.64 17.07
C SER A 247 -0.74 -16.59 17.29
N VAL A 248 0.49 -16.05 17.33
CA VAL A 248 1.70 -16.84 17.55
C VAL A 248 1.76 -17.40 18.98
N ILE A 249 1.30 -16.65 19.99
CA ILE A 249 1.18 -17.15 21.38
C ILE A 249 0.21 -18.33 21.43
N VAL A 250 -0.94 -18.23 20.80
CA VAL A 250 -1.94 -19.31 20.76
C VAL A 250 -1.41 -20.54 20.04
N ALA A 251 -0.58 -20.35 19.02
CA ALA A 251 0.02 -21.44 18.24
C ALA A 251 1.18 -22.14 18.94
N ASN A 252 2.12 -21.35 19.47
CA ASN A 252 3.46 -21.82 19.85
C ASN A 252 3.74 -21.69 21.36
N GLY A 253 2.81 -21.10 22.13
CA GLY A 253 3.05 -20.74 23.54
C GLY A 253 3.84 -19.44 23.69
N ILE A 254 3.87 -18.91 24.90
CA ILE A 254 4.44 -17.59 25.21
C ILE A 254 5.97 -17.52 25.03
N ASP A 255 6.66 -18.63 25.12
CA ASP A 255 8.12 -18.67 25.03
C ASP A 255 8.65 -18.54 23.59
N ASN A 256 7.78 -18.66 22.58
CA ASN A 256 8.12 -18.67 21.16
C ASN A 256 7.40 -17.57 20.35
N VAL A 257 7.47 -16.32 20.83
CA VAL A 257 6.78 -15.16 20.21
C VAL A 257 7.71 -14.16 19.52
N GLY A 258 8.99 -14.48 19.39
CA GLY A 258 10.01 -13.63 18.78
C GLY A 258 9.71 -13.26 17.32
N GLY A 259 10.51 -12.34 16.78
CA GLY A 259 10.39 -11.90 15.38
C GLY A 259 10.37 -13.04 14.38
N VAL A 260 11.24 -14.05 14.58
CA VAL A 260 11.34 -15.25 13.71
C VAL A 260 10.02 -16.04 13.68
N ALA A 261 9.37 -16.23 14.83
CA ALA A 261 8.09 -16.94 14.89
C ALA A 261 6.96 -16.16 14.22
N ARG A 262 6.95 -14.83 14.36
CA ARG A 262 6.01 -13.95 13.69
C ARG A 262 6.22 -13.91 12.17
N ASP A 263 7.47 -13.94 11.71
CA ASP A 263 7.80 -14.00 10.28
C ASP A 263 7.38 -15.36 9.69
N ALA A 264 7.60 -16.45 10.43
CA ALA A 264 7.19 -17.80 10.03
C ALA A 264 5.66 -17.91 9.83
N ALA A 265 4.86 -17.22 10.63
CA ALA A 265 3.39 -17.23 10.49
C ALA A 265 2.91 -16.67 9.13
N TYR A 266 3.66 -15.76 8.50
CA TYR A 266 3.34 -15.22 7.17
C TYR A 266 3.85 -16.12 6.03
N THR A 267 4.77 -17.01 6.29
CA THR A 267 5.36 -17.91 5.28
C THR A 267 4.82 -19.34 5.35
N ASP A 268 4.18 -19.69 6.47
CA ASP A 268 3.54 -20.99 6.63
C ASP A 268 2.15 -20.97 5.99
N THR A 269 2.00 -21.70 4.88
CA THR A 269 0.74 -21.85 4.14
C THR A 269 -0.13 -22.96 4.70
N SER A 270 0.22 -23.54 5.86
CA SER A 270 -0.51 -24.69 6.41
C SER A 270 -1.95 -24.34 6.77
N LYS A 271 -2.88 -25.26 6.46
CA LYS A 271 -4.31 -25.12 6.76
C LYS A 271 -4.63 -24.97 8.27
N GLU A 272 -3.66 -25.26 9.12
CA GLU A 272 -3.78 -25.18 10.59
C GLU A 272 -3.94 -23.74 11.09
N LEU A 273 -3.38 -22.75 10.40
CA LEU A 273 -3.55 -21.34 10.74
C LEU A 273 -5.02 -20.92 10.82
N LYS A 274 -5.90 -21.48 9.98
CA LYS A 274 -7.35 -21.18 10.04
C LYS A 274 -7.97 -21.59 11.39
N SER A 275 -7.48 -22.63 12.04
CA SER A 275 -7.98 -23.08 13.35
C SER A 275 -7.54 -22.15 14.49
N PHE A 276 -6.36 -21.54 14.38
CA PHE A 276 -5.86 -20.57 15.37
C PHE A 276 -6.63 -19.27 15.32
N THR A 277 -7.00 -18.83 14.12
CA THR A 277 -7.71 -17.58 13.93
C THR A 277 -9.04 -17.56 14.66
N ALA A 278 -9.77 -18.67 14.67
CA ALA A 278 -11.03 -18.78 15.42
C ALA A 278 -10.85 -18.61 16.95
N LYS A 279 -9.70 -18.98 17.49
CA LYS A 279 -9.37 -18.81 18.91
C LYS A 279 -8.88 -17.41 19.25
N VAL A 280 -8.26 -16.73 18.31
CA VAL A 280 -7.70 -15.38 18.50
C VAL A 280 -8.79 -14.31 18.54
N ILE A 281 -9.87 -14.47 17.76
CA ILE A 281 -10.97 -13.50 17.71
C ILE A 281 -11.57 -13.20 19.10
N PRO A 282 -11.98 -14.20 19.91
CA PRO A 282 -12.52 -13.94 21.24
C PRO A 282 -11.51 -13.24 22.15
N ILE A 283 -10.23 -13.65 22.09
CA ILE A 283 -9.15 -13.04 22.88
C ILE A 283 -8.98 -11.58 22.53
N MET A 284 -8.93 -11.25 21.25
CA MET A 284 -8.77 -9.87 20.79
C MET A 284 -9.96 -9.00 21.13
N ASN A 285 -11.18 -9.53 21.00
CA ASN A 285 -12.40 -8.85 21.44
C ASN A 285 -12.36 -8.55 22.95
N GLN A 286 -11.92 -9.51 23.75
CA GLN A 286 -11.79 -9.30 25.19
C GLN A 286 -10.72 -8.26 25.51
N ILE A 287 -9.54 -8.33 24.92
CA ILE A 287 -8.48 -7.33 25.11
C ILE A 287 -8.98 -5.93 24.78
N VAL A 288 -9.63 -5.76 23.62
CA VAL A 288 -10.16 -4.46 23.21
C VAL A 288 -11.22 -3.95 24.20
N ASN A 289 -12.11 -4.81 24.67
CA ASN A 289 -13.15 -4.43 25.64
C ASN A 289 -12.54 -4.13 27.02
N ASP A 290 -11.65 -4.97 27.52
CA ASP A 290 -11.05 -4.84 28.84
C ASP A 290 -10.13 -3.63 28.94
N MET A 291 -9.42 -3.28 27.85
CA MET A 291 -8.58 -2.08 27.80
C MET A 291 -9.37 -0.78 27.69
N VAL A 292 -10.58 -0.82 27.12
CA VAL A 292 -11.43 0.37 26.95
C VAL A 292 -12.17 0.73 28.23
N ILE A 293 -12.63 -0.28 28.99
CA ILE A 293 -13.45 -0.08 30.20
C ILE A 293 -12.66 0.57 31.36
N PRO A 294 -11.43 0.11 31.72
CA PRO A 294 -10.71 0.64 32.88
C PRO A 294 -10.09 2.03 32.67
N TYR A 295 -9.75 2.39 31.43
CA TYR A 295 -8.88 3.56 31.15
C TYR A 295 -9.59 4.75 30.51
N GLY A 296 -10.89 4.66 30.20
CA GLY A 296 -11.67 5.75 29.61
C GLY A 296 -11.19 6.17 28.23
N VAL A 297 -11.79 7.23 27.67
CA VAL A 297 -11.48 7.79 26.33
C VAL A 297 -10.22 8.65 26.38
N GLY A 298 -9.11 8.08 26.78
CA GLY A 298 -7.90 8.89 26.95
C GLY A 298 -6.60 8.10 26.96
N GLY A 299 -6.45 7.13 26.08
CA GLY A 299 -5.20 6.42 25.80
C GLY A 299 -4.29 6.12 26.99
N ILE A 300 -3.82 4.91 27.12
CA ILE A 300 -2.73 4.59 28.07
C ILE A 300 -1.51 5.42 27.65
N LYS A 301 -1.14 6.44 28.43
CA LYS A 301 0.22 6.97 28.40
C LYS A 301 1.08 5.92 29.08
N ILE A 302 1.83 5.19 28.27
CA ILE A 302 2.92 4.38 28.79
C ILE A 302 4.06 5.37 29.05
N ASP A 303 4.30 5.71 30.33
CA ASP A 303 5.44 6.50 30.74
C ASP A 303 6.72 5.80 30.26
N GLY A 304 7.48 6.46 29.40
CA GLY A 304 8.78 5.97 28.91
C GLY A 304 8.91 5.74 27.41
N MET A 305 7.93 6.10 26.58
CA MET A 305 8.03 6.05 25.10
C MET A 305 8.01 7.44 24.45
N ASP A 306 8.62 8.42 25.09
CA ASP A 306 9.02 9.69 24.45
C ASP A 306 10.47 9.56 24.02
N SER A 307 10.69 9.15 22.76
CA SER A 307 11.89 9.52 21.97
C SER A 307 11.72 9.10 20.52
#